data_32759c84b7d2b1bc483ba11c746b2772
#
_entry.id   32759c84b7d2b1bc483ba11c746b2772
#
_cell.length_a   1.000
_cell.length_b   1.000
_cell.length_c   1.000
_cell.angle_alpha   90.00
_cell.angle_beta   90.00
_cell.angle_gamma   90.00
#
_symmetry.space_group_name_H-M   'P 1'
#
loop_
_entity.id
_entity.type
_entity.pdbx_description
1 polymer ?
#
loop_
_entity_poly.entity_id
_entity_poly.type
_entity_poly.pdbx_seq_one_letter_code
_entity_poly.pdbx_strand_id
1 'polypeptide(L)'
;MNMRRKLSWVAAIALPALTAAPVAAQGGDVTKQVATAALPAPPANGEMGFVFTHFAPAIYQGKEDCPEGLAATLRENYLQTQPVGERARLLEKSNEKELTARWHGYAFGPDNINICTHPDKFDRPPQRMVQGKIAKGLNLDDETGDGDSEADTCRHTNFDGPTGEKGIDNQMWRAMGCVRTWRGVDGMGGDIVRGLTQFLISGEHSQVLLLTGVDSLVDDPDVTVIYANSEDRAVVDSRQNFIRGASYTVTANPDHRNLLKGSIRNGVLTTEPAHIRLKQNWGQGSERDIRGRRNEYDFTRARLRLEFQPDGSLKGIVGGYQPIWNVMASASVGGEGAATTAGYDCAAMYAALKAMADGDRDPATGQCRRISSGIEAEAVPAFINDRLPEAKVAQR
;
A
#
# COMPACT_ATOMS: atom_id res chain seq x y z
N MET A 1 -66.42 -19.42 23.04
CA MET A 1 -67.52 -20.08 22.28
C MET A 1 -67.03 -20.30 20.86
N ASN A 2 -67.06 -21.58 20.49
CA ASN A 2 -66.87 -22.18 19.12
C ASN A 2 -65.48 -22.19 18.44
N MET A 3 -64.87 -23.25 18.73
CA MET A 3 -63.96 -24.08 17.94
C MET A 3 -64.43 -24.38 16.51
N ARG A 4 -63.57 -24.24 15.49
CA ARG A 4 -63.63 -25.04 14.27
C ARG A 4 -62.24 -25.53 13.86
N ARG A 5 -62.05 -26.83 14.02
CA ARG A 5 -60.95 -27.67 13.45
C ARG A 5 -61.10 -27.70 11.94
N LYS A 6 -60.00 -27.52 11.22
CA LYS A 6 -59.90 -28.01 9.82
C LYS A 6 -58.79 -29.07 9.74
N LEU A 7 -59.19 -30.26 9.37
CA LEU A 7 -58.32 -31.40 9.00
C LEU A 7 -57.54 -31.03 7.74
N SER A 8 -56.24 -31.30 7.76
CA SER A 8 -55.42 -31.32 6.54
C SER A 8 -55.06 -32.75 6.20
N TRP A 9 -55.33 -33.12 4.99
CA TRP A 9 -55.02 -34.41 4.38
C TRP A 9 -53.53 -34.46 4.05
N VAL A 10 -52.86 -35.53 4.47
CA VAL A 10 -51.49 -35.86 4.06
C VAL A 10 -51.57 -36.83 2.91
N ALA A 11 -51.16 -36.41 1.74
CA ALA A 11 -50.99 -37.32 0.60
C ALA A 11 -49.57 -37.91 0.63
N ALA A 12 -49.47 -39.21 0.79
CA ALA A 12 -48.22 -39.95 0.68
C ALA A 12 -47.88 -40.15 -0.79
N ILE A 13 -46.78 -39.57 -1.24
CA ILE A 13 -46.20 -39.84 -2.57
C ILE A 13 -45.10 -40.89 -2.41
N ALA A 14 -45.32 -42.07 -2.99
CA ALA A 14 -44.34 -43.13 -3.11
C ALA A 14 -43.31 -42.80 -4.18
N LEU A 15 -42.04 -42.70 -3.85
CA LEU A 15 -40.92 -42.60 -4.79
C LEU A 15 -40.47 -44.02 -5.21
N PRO A 16 -40.23 -44.30 -6.49
CA PRO A 16 -39.58 -45.54 -6.91
C PRO A 16 -38.06 -45.49 -6.62
N ALA A 17 -37.55 -46.58 -6.08
CA ALA A 17 -36.13 -46.81 -5.88
C ALA A 17 -35.40 -46.96 -7.22
N LEU A 18 -34.55 -46.03 -7.59
CA LEU A 18 -33.60 -46.18 -8.70
C LEU A 18 -32.32 -46.83 -8.15
N THR A 19 -32.04 -48.05 -8.63
CA THR A 19 -30.77 -48.74 -8.41
C THR A 19 -29.67 -48.08 -9.20
N ALA A 20 -28.69 -47.45 -8.49
CA ALA A 20 -27.49 -46.92 -9.11
C ALA A 20 -26.48 -48.04 -9.40
N ALA A 21 -26.11 -48.19 -10.67
CA ALA A 21 -24.96 -49.01 -11.07
C ALA A 21 -23.65 -48.27 -10.75
N PRO A 22 -22.54 -48.95 -10.38
CA PRO A 22 -21.29 -48.32 -10.11
C PRO A 22 -20.63 -47.81 -11.43
N VAL A 23 -20.46 -46.52 -11.56
CA VAL A 23 -19.62 -45.90 -12.59
C VAL A 23 -18.17 -46.02 -12.15
N ALA A 24 -17.37 -46.78 -12.90
CA ALA A 24 -15.93 -46.86 -12.72
C ALA A 24 -15.32 -45.45 -12.95
N ALA A 25 -14.66 -44.91 -11.93
CA ALA A 25 -13.89 -43.69 -12.03
C ALA A 25 -12.67 -43.95 -12.93
N GLN A 26 -12.71 -43.49 -14.16
CA GLN A 26 -11.49 -43.27 -14.95
C GLN A 26 -10.80 -42.02 -14.40
N GLY A 27 -9.70 -42.23 -13.72
CA GLY A 27 -8.76 -41.16 -13.33
C GLY A 27 -8.14 -40.53 -14.58
N GLY A 28 -8.79 -39.55 -15.14
CA GLY A 28 -8.20 -38.61 -16.07
C GLY A 28 -7.56 -37.48 -15.27
N ASP A 29 -6.25 -37.40 -15.32
CA ASP A 29 -5.46 -36.30 -14.84
C ASP A 29 -5.87 -35.04 -15.63
N VAL A 30 -6.87 -34.30 -15.11
CA VAL A 30 -7.26 -33.02 -15.67
C VAL A 30 -6.31 -31.98 -15.09
N THR A 31 -5.09 -31.93 -15.60
CA THR A 31 -4.31 -30.70 -15.60
C THR A 31 -5.13 -29.67 -16.38
N LYS A 32 -5.91 -28.85 -15.68
CA LYS A 32 -6.47 -27.63 -16.24
C LYS A 32 -5.30 -26.77 -16.68
N GLN A 33 -4.91 -26.88 -17.94
CA GLN A 33 -4.23 -25.79 -18.63
C GLN A 33 -5.22 -24.63 -18.60
N VAL A 34 -5.03 -23.73 -17.63
CA VAL A 34 -5.58 -22.37 -17.72
C VAL A 34 -4.91 -21.81 -18.95
N ALA A 35 -5.65 -21.72 -20.05
CA ALA A 35 -5.19 -21.02 -21.23
C ALA A 35 -4.88 -19.58 -20.77
N THR A 36 -3.61 -19.28 -20.61
CA THR A 36 -3.15 -17.90 -20.37
C THR A 36 -3.60 -17.10 -21.59
N ALA A 37 -4.54 -16.20 -21.39
CA ALA A 37 -4.97 -15.31 -22.46
C ALA A 37 -3.72 -14.60 -23.01
N ALA A 38 -3.57 -14.59 -24.34
CA ALA A 38 -2.39 -13.99 -24.97
C ALA A 38 -2.32 -12.49 -24.61
N LEU A 39 -1.11 -12.02 -24.30
CA LEU A 39 -0.87 -10.59 -24.13
C LEU A 39 -1.11 -9.85 -25.45
N PRO A 40 -1.55 -8.58 -25.42
CA PRO A 40 -1.68 -7.77 -26.63
C PRO A 40 -0.30 -7.58 -27.28
N ALA A 41 -0.30 -7.38 -28.61
CA ALA A 41 0.93 -6.97 -29.30
C ALA A 41 1.35 -5.55 -28.88
N PRO A 42 2.66 -5.27 -28.75
CA PRO A 42 3.12 -3.90 -28.51
C PRO A 42 2.76 -3.01 -29.72
N PRO A 43 2.55 -1.68 -29.52
CA PRO A 43 2.36 -0.74 -30.62
C PRO A 43 3.58 -0.70 -31.53
N ALA A 44 3.36 -0.42 -32.83
CA ALA A 44 4.43 -0.40 -33.84
C ALA A 44 5.53 0.64 -33.59
N ASN A 45 5.25 1.69 -32.81
CA ASN A 45 6.25 2.69 -32.40
C ASN A 45 7.00 2.30 -31.12
N GLY A 46 6.69 1.15 -30.53
CA GLY A 46 7.32 0.69 -29.28
C GLY A 46 7.02 1.56 -28.06
N GLU A 47 5.96 2.38 -28.10
CA GLU A 47 5.58 3.26 -26.98
C GLU A 47 4.29 2.78 -26.31
N MET A 48 4.30 2.65 -24.99
CA MET A 48 3.13 2.27 -24.19
C MET A 48 3.00 3.18 -22.98
N GLY A 49 1.85 3.85 -22.87
CA GLY A 49 1.55 4.73 -21.74
C GLY A 49 0.51 4.12 -20.80
N PHE A 50 0.64 4.46 -19.51
CA PHE A 50 -0.25 3.99 -18.45
C PHE A 50 -0.50 5.10 -17.45
N VAL A 51 -1.70 5.09 -16.83
CA VAL A 51 -2.02 5.88 -15.65
C VAL A 51 -2.32 4.94 -14.49
N PHE A 52 -1.76 5.23 -13.32
CA PHE A 52 -1.99 4.43 -12.12
C PHE A 52 -3.40 4.65 -11.58
N THR A 53 -4.09 3.55 -11.31
CA THR A 53 -5.45 3.49 -10.77
C THR A 53 -5.48 3.01 -9.31
N HIS A 54 -4.40 2.36 -8.89
CA HIS A 54 -4.17 1.92 -7.52
C HIS A 54 -2.70 2.12 -7.16
N PHE A 55 -2.45 2.70 -5.98
CA PHE A 55 -1.11 2.86 -5.44
C PHE A 55 -1.20 2.96 -3.92
N ALA A 56 -1.05 1.86 -3.23
CA ALA A 56 -1.25 1.75 -1.79
C ALA A 56 -0.33 0.69 -1.17
N PRO A 57 -0.07 0.75 0.16
CA PRO A 57 0.74 -0.26 0.83
C PRO A 57 0.32 -1.68 0.48
N ALA A 58 1.29 -2.53 0.15
CA ALA A 58 1.06 -3.92 -0.17
C ALA A 58 0.67 -4.68 1.10
N ILE A 59 -0.56 -5.21 1.12
CA ILE A 59 -1.14 -5.87 2.28
C ILE A 59 -1.16 -7.39 2.08
N TYR A 60 -0.69 -8.10 3.10
CA TYR A 60 -0.90 -9.53 3.27
C TYR A 60 -1.50 -9.79 4.65
N GLN A 61 -2.66 -10.43 4.70
CA GLN A 61 -3.37 -10.69 5.97
C GLN A 61 -3.16 -12.14 6.42
N GLY A 62 -1.96 -12.44 6.92
CA GLY A 62 -1.66 -13.72 7.51
C GLY A 62 -2.37 -13.93 8.85
N LYS A 63 -2.75 -15.17 9.17
CA LYS A 63 -3.44 -15.51 10.43
C LYS A 63 -2.56 -15.29 11.65
N GLU A 64 -1.26 -15.43 11.49
CA GLU A 64 -0.26 -15.32 12.56
C GLU A 64 0.40 -13.95 12.65
N ASP A 65 -0.07 -12.98 11.87
CA ASP A 65 0.57 -11.67 11.82
C ASP A 65 0.49 -10.91 13.15
N CYS A 66 -0.68 -10.94 13.79
CA CYS A 66 -0.94 -10.18 15.01
C CYS A 66 -1.50 -11.10 16.12
N PRO A 67 -0.70 -12.04 16.65
CA PRO A 67 -1.18 -13.06 17.59
C PRO A 67 -1.68 -12.46 18.91
N GLU A 68 -1.13 -11.32 19.31
CA GLU A 68 -1.57 -10.57 20.51
C GLU A 68 -2.69 -9.56 20.21
N GLY A 69 -3.26 -9.61 19.00
CA GLY A 69 -4.26 -8.68 18.51
C GLY A 69 -3.66 -7.45 17.81
N LEU A 70 -4.54 -6.58 17.37
CA LEU A 70 -4.15 -5.35 16.68
C LEU A 70 -3.44 -4.35 17.61
N ALA A 71 -2.72 -3.40 17.02
CA ALA A 71 -2.12 -2.28 17.75
C ALA A 71 -3.21 -1.48 18.47
N ALA A 72 -2.93 -1.11 19.72
CA ALA A 72 -3.85 -0.34 20.52
C ALA A 72 -3.98 1.09 19.97
N THR A 73 -5.20 1.62 19.99
CA THR A 73 -5.47 3.01 19.69
C THR A 73 -4.96 3.92 20.83
N LEU A 74 -4.82 5.20 20.55
CA LEU A 74 -4.47 6.19 21.58
C LEU A 74 -5.47 6.18 22.75
N ARG A 75 -6.76 6.00 22.48
CA ARG A 75 -7.80 5.86 23.50
C ARG A 75 -7.58 4.64 24.38
N GLU A 76 -7.25 3.49 23.77
CA GLU A 76 -6.98 2.25 24.51
C GLU A 76 -5.71 2.39 25.36
N ASN A 77 -4.64 2.98 24.80
CA ASN A 77 -3.42 3.26 25.53
C ASN A 77 -3.66 4.22 26.71
N TYR A 78 -4.43 5.28 26.53
CA TYR A 78 -4.86 6.14 27.61
C TYR A 78 -5.57 5.35 28.73
N LEU A 79 -6.54 4.52 28.37
CA LEU A 79 -7.27 3.72 29.35
C LEU A 79 -6.37 2.75 30.12
N GLN A 80 -5.31 2.23 29.49
CA GLN A 80 -4.33 1.38 30.16
C GLN A 80 -3.52 2.11 31.22
N THR A 81 -3.32 3.42 31.09
CA THR A 81 -2.65 4.23 32.11
C THR A 81 -3.50 4.50 33.35
N GLN A 82 -4.82 4.25 33.29
CA GLN A 82 -5.74 4.54 34.38
C GLN A 82 -5.83 3.37 35.36
N PRO A 83 -5.99 3.65 36.67
CA PRO A 83 -6.33 2.61 37.67
C PRO A 83 -7.58 1.81 37.25
N VAL A 84 -7.66 0.55 37.65
CA VAL A 84 -8.73 -0.38 37.24
C VAL A 84 -10.14 0.20 37.51
N GLY A 85 -10.37 0.77 38.69
CA GLY A 85 -11.67 1.37 39.05
C GLY A 85 -12.01 2.58 38.22
N GLU A 86 -11.01 3.46 37.95
CA GLU A 86 -11.22 4.64 37.11
C GLU A 86 -11.46 4.26 35.65
N ARG A 87 -10.75 3.25 35.15
CA ARG A 87 -11.00 2.70 33.80
C ARG A 87 -12.43 2.19 33.67
N ALA A 88 -12.91 1.41 34.65
CA ALA A 88 -14.27 0.92 34.64
C ALA A 88 -15.29 2.08 34.63
N ARG A 89 -15.09 3.08 35.49
CA ARG A 89 -15.93 4.29 35.54
C ARG A 89 -15.95 5.04 34.21
N LEU A 90 -14.81 5.27 33.61
CA LEU A 90 -14.69 6.00 32.34
C LEU A 90 -15.34 5.27 31.15
N LEU A 91 -15.45 3.95 31.21
CA LEU A 91 -16.08 3.13 30.18
C LEU A 91 -17.64 3.12 30.28
N GLU A 92 -18.20 3.63 31.38
CA GLU A 92 -19.65 3.80 31.47
C GLU A 92 -20.15 4.82 30.43
N LYS A 93 -21.28 4.51 29.80
CA LYS A 93 -21.86 5.37 28.74
C LYS A 93 -22.13 6.81 29.19
N SER A 94 -22.47 7.01 30.46
CA SER A 94 -22.64 8.33 31.07
C SER A 94 -21.39 9.20 31.05
N ASN A 95 -20.20 8.58 31.01
CA ASN A 95 -18.91 9.24 31.10
C ASN A 95 -18.18 9.37 29.74
N GLU A 96 -18.85 9.04 28.63
CA GLU A 96 -18.25 9.06 27.28
C GLU A 96 -17.66 10.44 26.91
N LYS A 97 -18.33 11.52 27.27
CA LYS A 97 -17.84 12.88 27.01
C LYS A 97 -16.57 13.17 27.81
N GLU A 98 -16.52 12.75 29.07
CA GLU A 98 -15.35 12.91 29.92
C GLU A 98 -14.19 12.07 29.38
N LEU A 99 -14.44 10.80 29.06
CA LEU A 99 -13.43 9.94 28.46
C LEU A 99 -12.86 10.56 27.18
N THR A 100 -13.72 11.05 26.30
CA THR A 100 -13.30 11.70 25.05
C THR A 100 -12.41 12.91 25.30
N ALA A 101 -12.81 13.80 26.20
CA ALA A 101 -11.98 14.97 26.54
C ALA A 101 -10.62 14.59 27.12
N ARG A 102 -10.57 13.55 27.96
CA ARG A 102 -9.34 13.10 28.62
C ARG A 102 -8.37 12.45 27.65
N TRP A 103 -8.82 11.49 26.81
CA TRP A 103 -7.91 10.85 25.87
C TRP A 103 -7.51 11.77 24.70
N HIS A 104 -8.37 12.74 24.32
CA HIS A 104 -7.95 13.82 23.41
C HIS A 104 -6.84 14.66 24.05
N GLY A 105 -6.97 15.00 25.34
CA GLY A 105 -5.89 15.68 26.07
C GLY A 105 -4.60 14.87 26.12
N TYR A 106 -4.68 13.55 26.17
CA TYR A 106 -3.53 12.65 26.15
C TYR A 106 -2.76 12.66 24.82
N ALA A 107 -3.37 13.17 23.74
CA ALA A 107 -2.70 13.42 22.46
C ALA A 107 -1.73 14.60 22.52
N PHE A 108 -1.78 15.38 23.59
CA PHE A 108 -0.91 16.56 23.76
C PHE A 108 0.01 16.36 24.94
N GLY A 109 1.28 16.60 24.73
CA GLY A 109 2.30 16.59 25.75
C GLY A 109 2.50 17.95 26.43
N PRO A 110 3.57 18.11 27.20
CA PRO A 110 4.01 19.41 27.70
C PRO A 110 4.07 20.44 26.57
N ASP A 111 3.78 21.68 26.88
CA ASP A 111 3.80 22.79 25.91
C ASP A 111 2.77 22.64 24.76
N ASN A 112 1.72 21.85 24.99
CA ASN A 112 0.66 21.57 24.00
C ASN A 112 1.19 20.97 22.67
N ILE A 113 2.25 20.18 22.75
CA ILE A 113 2.86 19.51 21.59
C ILE A 113 2.02 18.29 21.22
N ASN A 114 1.53 18.22 19.98
CA ASN A 114 0.74 17.09 19.50
C ASN A 114 1.60 15.87 19.18
N ILE A 115 1.13 14.69 19.63
CA ILE A 115 1.80 13.38 19.48
C ILE A 115 2.03 12.95 18.02
N CYS A 116 1.20 13.41 17.08
CA CYS A 116 1.35 13.06 15.66
C CYS A 116 2.27 14.05 14.92
N THR A 117 2.32 15.29 15.34
CA THR A 117 3.21 16.29 14.74
C THR A 117 4.65 16.18 15.24
N HIS A 118 4.81 15.74 16.48
CA HIS A 118 6.12 15.59 17.14
C HIS A 118 6.21 14.27 17.91
N PRO A 119 6.04 13.09 17.26
CA PRO A 119 6.04 11.81 17.95
C PRO A 119 7.39 11.51 18.64
N ASP A 120 8.47 12.12 18.16
CA ASP A 120 9.82 12.04 18.72
C ASP A 120 9.97 12.70 20.09
N LYS A 121 8.98 13.49 20.54
CA LYS A 121 8.95 14.12 21.87
C LYS A 121 8.25 13.27 22.93
N PHE A 122 7.72 12.10 22.55
CA PHE A 122 7.00 11.21 23.45
C PHE A 122 7.78 9.90 23.61
N ASP A 123 8.00 9.50 24.85
CA ASP A 123 8.59 8.20 25.15
C ASP A 123 7.47 7.14 25.17
N ARG A 124 7.34 6.40 24.06
CA ARG A 124 6.39 5.32 23.89
C ARG A 124 7.10 4.07 23.40
N PRO A 125 6.75 2.89 23.94
CA PRO A 125 7.22 1.65 23.36
C PRO A 125 6.63 1.48 21.93
N PRO A 126 7.30 0.71 21.06
CA PRO A 126 6.74 0.36 19.77
C PRO A 126 5.36 -0.28 19.92
N GLN A 127 4.45 0.07 19.01
CA GLN A 127 3.16 -0.62 18.91
C GLN A 127 3.35 -2.10 18.55
N ARG A 128 2.27 -2.90 18.67
CA ARG A 128 2.27 -4.28 18.19
C ARG A 128 2.59 -4.32 16.69
N MET A 129 3.53 -5.17 16.33
CA MET A 129 4.04 -5.34 14.99
C MET A 129 3.72 -6.72 14.44
N VAL A 130 3.79 -6.89 13.12
CA VAL A 130 3.57 -8.17 12.46
C VAL A 130 4.63 -9.20 12.89
N GLN A 131 4.17 -10.37 13.34
CA GLN A 131 5.01 -11.52 13.70
C GLN A 131 5.07 -12.55 12.55
N GLY A 132 4.15 -12.49 11.60
CA GLY A 132 4.10 -13.35 10.43
C GLY A 132 5.37 -13.29 9.59
N LYS A 133 5.57 -14.32 8.79
CA LYS A 133 6.76 -14.50 7.94
C LYS A 133 6.50 -14.22 6.46
N ILE A 134 5.26 -13.87 6.10
CA ILE A 134 4.86 -13.67 4.71
C ILE A 134 4.44 -12.22 4.52
N ALA A 135 4.97 -11.57 3.48
CA ALA A 135 4.55 -10.25 3.05
C ALA A 135 4.62 -10.13 1.53
N LYS A 136 3.84 -9.23 0.96
CA LYS A 136 4.02 -8.77 -0.42
C LYS A 136 5.09 -7.69 -0.45
N GLY A 137 5.99 -7.73 -1.42
CA GLY A 137 7.09 -6.79 -1.56
C GLY A 137 8.07 -7.22 -2.63
N LEU A 138 9.26 -6.66 -2.59
CA LEU A 138 10.38 -7.01 -3.47
C LEU A 138 11.61 -7.29 -2.62
N ASN A 139 12.53 -8.08 -3.16
CA ASN A 139 13.88 -8.14 -2.65
C ASN A 139 14.63 -6.89 -3.15
N LEU A 140 15.00 -6.00 -2.27
CA LEU A 140 15.57 -4.68 -2.59
C LEU A 140 17.11 -4.66 -2.47
N ASP A 141 17.67 -5.56 -1.67
CA ASP A 141 19.12 -5.67 -1.41
C ASP A 141 19.79 -6.85 -2.13
N ASP A 142 18.99 -7.65 -2.87
CA ASP A 142 19.41 -8.86 -3.58
C ASP A 142 19.84 -10.02 -2.65
N GLU A 143 19.60 -9.91 -1.34
CA GLU A 143 19.86 -10.95 -0.36
C GLU A 143 18.61 -11.78 -0.06
N THR A 144 18.83 -13.08 0.20
CA THR A 144 17.73 -14.00 0.55
C THR A 144 17.75 -14.45 2.01
N GLY A 145 18.75 -14.01 2.76
CA GLY A 145 18.96 -14.32 4.17
C GLY A 145 18.66 -13.14 5.09
N ASP A 146 18.90 -13.33 6.38
CA ASP A 146 18.78 -12.28 7.40
C ASP A 146 20.08 -11.44 7.50
N GLY A 147 20.78 -11.24 6.41
CA GLY A 147 22.04 -10.52 6.33
C GLY A 147 21.89 -9.09 5.86
N ASP A 148 22.82 -8.23 6.29
CA ASP A 148 23.07 -6.96 5.62
C ASP A 148 24.06 -7.23 4.51
N SER A 149 23.69 -7.01 3.27
CA SER A 149 24.60 -7.12 2.13
C SER A 149 25.41 -5.86 1.91
N GLU A 150 24.92 -4.73 2.41
CA GLU A 150 25.49 -3.43 2.14
C GLU A 150 25.72 -2.62 3.41
N ALA A 151 26.76 -1.80 3.40
CA ALA A 151 27.19 -1.02 4.57
C ALA A 151 26.18 0.06 5.01
N ASP A 152 25.23 0.41 4.15
CA ASP A 152 24.22 1.43 4.39
C ASP A 152 22.86 0.86 4.83
N THR A 153 22.73 -0.45 5.04
CA THR A 153 21.51 -1.11 5.54
C THR A 153 21.63 -1.52 7.01
N CYS A 154 20.48 -1.75 7.65
CA CYS A 154 20.39 -2.31 8.99
C CYS A 154 19.69 -3.67 8.92
N ARG A 155 20.26 -4.64 9.63
CA ARG A 155 19.80 -6.03 9.60
C ARG A 155 18.43 -6.21 10.22
N HIS A 156 17.51 -6.77 9.44
CA HIS A 156 16.20 -7.26 9.87
C HIS A 156 15.88 -8.60 9.20
N THR A 157 15.00 -9.38 9.83
CA THR A 157 14.52 -10.62 9.22
C THR A 157 13.61 -10.30 8.04
N ASN A 158 13.98 -10.80 6.86
CA ASN A 158 13.19 -10.69 5.64
C ASN A 158 11.91 -11.52 5.71
N PHE A 159 10.95 -11.18 4.86
CA PHE A 159 9.77 -11.99 4.65
C PHE A 159 9.96 -12.98 3.48
N ASP A 160 9.13 -14.01 3.45
CA ASP A 160 8.84 -14.78 2.25
C ASP A 160 7.65 -14.13 1.51
N GLY A 161 7.66 -14.18 0.18
CA GLY A 161 6.51 -13.76 -0.61
C GLY A 161 5.37 -14.79 -0.57
N PRO A 162 4.12 -14.38 -0.86
CA PRO A 162 2.96 -15.28 -0.85
C PRO A 162 3.06 -16.45 -1.84
N THR A 163 3.84 -16.31 -2.90
CA THR A 163 4.06 -17.33 -3.93
C THR A 163 5.41 -18.03 -3.81
N GLY A 164 6.13 -17.78 -2.70
CA GLY A 164 7.37 -18.49 -2.32
C GLY A 164 8.64 -17.72 -2.64
N GLU A 165 8.56 -16.47 -3.04
CA GLU A 165 9.70 -15.58 -3.21
C GLU A 165 10.46 -15.45 -1.89
N LYS A 166 11.78 -15.31 -1.96
CA LYS A 166 12.65 -15.18 -0.79
C LYS A 166 13.26 -13.78 -0.71
N GLY A 167 13.59 -13.36 0.50
CA GLY A 167 14.25 -12.09 0.72
C GLY A 167 13.35 -10.86 0.52
N ILE A 168 12.06 -10.94 0.83
CA ILE A 168 11.15 -9.82 0.66
C ILE A 168 11.42 -8.76 1.73
N ASP A 169 11.80 -7.57 1.26
CA ASP A 169 12.02 -6.39 2.10
C ASP A 169 10.73 -5.56 2.17
N ASN A 170 10.03 -5.65 3.28
CA ASN A 170 8.86 -4.83 3.57
C ASN A 170 8.71 -4.61 5.09
N GLN A 171 9.72 -3.97 5.69
CA GLN A 171 9.70 -3.68 7.12
C GLN A 171 8.63 -2.64 7.48
N MET A 172 8.17 -1.83 6.51
CA MET A 172 6.98 -1.00 6.69
C MET A 172 5.75 -1.86 7.05
N TRP A 173 5.54 -2.99 6.36
CA TRP A 173 4.46 -3.91 6.71
C TRP A 173 4.66 -4.50 8.10
N ARG A 174 5.91 -4.84 8.47
CA ARG A 174 6.21 -5.33 9.81
C ARG A 174 5.80 -4.32 10.88
N ALA A 175 6.15 -3.05 10.71
CA ALA A 175 5.84 -1.98 11.67
C ALA A 175 4.34 -1.63 11.72
N MET A 176 3.65 -1.65 10.57
CA MET A 176 2.31 -1.06 10.40
C MET A 176 1.20 -2.08 10.22
N GLY A 177 1.51 -3.33 9.89
CA GLY A 177 0.52 -4.33 9.49
C GLY A 177 -0.41 -4.81 10.60
N CYS A 178 -0.17 -4.48 11.87
CA CYS A 178 -1.12 -4.69 12.97
C CYS A 178 -1.96 -3.44 13.30
N VAL A 179 -1.77 -2.33 12.59
CA VAL A 179 -2.62 -1.14 12.73
C VAL A 179 -3.94 -1.38 11.98
N ARG A 180 -5.07 -1.22 12.65
CA ARG A 180 -6.42 -1.51 12.10
C ARG A 180 -6.69 -0.80 10.77
N THR A 181 -6.37 0.48 10.70
CA THR A 181 -6.61 1.31 9.50
C THR A 181 -5.69 1.00 8.33
N TRP A 182 -4.59 0.31 8.58
CA TRP A 182 -3.69 -0.23 7.55
C TRP A 182 -4.13 -1.63 7.12
N ARG A 183 -4.23 -2.54 8.10
CA ARG A 183 -4.56 -3.93 7.82
C ARG A 183 -5.96 -4.12 7.26
N GLY A 184 -6.94 -3.38 7.81
CA GLY A 184 -8.34 -3.62 7.52
C GLY A 184 -8.87 -4.89 8.18
N VAL A 185 -10.04 -5.33 7.72
CA VAL A 185 -10.74 -6.53 8.20
C VAL A 185 -11.23 -7.35 7.02
N ASP A 186 -11.37 -8.66 7.21
CA ASP A 186 -12.02 -9.58 6.26
C ASP A 186 -11.49 -9.51 4.81
N GLY A 187 -10.16 -9.41 4.64
CA GLY A 187 -9.51 -9.39 3.32
C GLY A 187 -9.58 -8.05 2.59
N MET A 188 -10.28 -7.07 3.15
CA MET A 188 -10.27 -5.69 2.63
C MET A 188 -9.16 -4.90 3.29
N GLY A 189 -8.43 -4.11 2.50
CA GLY A 189 -7.48 -3.15 3.03
C GLY A 189 -8.16 -2.13 3.96
N GLY A 190 -7.41 -1.61 4.92
CA GLY A 190 -7.90 -0.60 5.85
C GLY A 190 -8.23 0.74 5.20
N ASP A 191 -8.68 1.69 6.00
CA ASP A 191 -9.10 3.02 5.54
C ASP A 191 -7.97 3.76 4.82
N ILE A 192 -6.72 3.54 5.22
CA ILE A 192 -5.55 4.12 4.55
C ILE A 192 -5.47 3.67 3.09
N VAL A 193 -5.61 2.37 2.82
CA VAL A 193 -5.52 1.84 1.45
C VAL A 193 -6.64 2.39 0.58
N ARG A 194 -7.88 2.42 1.11
CA ARG A 194 -9.02 3.01 0.39
C ARG A 194 -8.85 4.51 0.17
N GLY A 195 -8.35 5.23 1.18
CA GLY A 195 -8.08 6.66 1.10
C GLY A 195 -7.02 6.99 0.06
N LEU A 196 -5.92 6.25 0.00
CA LEU A 196 -4.87 6.46 -0.99
C LEU A 196 -5.37 6.25 -2.42
N THR A 197 -6.19 5.22 -2.67
CA THR A 197 -6.83 5.02 -3.97
C THR A 197 -7.78 6.17 -4.31
N GLN A 198 -8.57 6.65 -3.34
CA GLN A 198 -9.45 7.80 -3.55
C GLN A 198 -8.66 9.08 -3.88
N PHE A 199 -7.47 9.27 -3.29
CA PHE A 199 -6.62 10.41 -3.60
C PHE A 199 -6.02 10.37 -5.01
N LEU A 200 -5.85 9.20 -5.64
CA LEU A 200 -5.50 9.12 -7.06
C LEU A 200 -6.64 9.67 -7.94
N ILE A 201 -7.89 9.45 -7.54
CA ILE A 201 -9.07 9.92 -8.29
C ILE A 201 -9.31 11.42 -8.08
N SER A 202 -9.27 11.88 -6.82
CA SER A 202 -9.63 13.26 -6.44
C SER A 202 -8.46 14.23 -6.41
N GLY A 203 -7.24 13.72 -6.54
CA GLY A 203 -6.01 14.52 -6.45
C GLY A 203 -5.79 15.46 -7.61
N GLU A 204 -4.80 16.33 -7.47
CA GLU A 204 -4.43 17.33 -8.48
C GLU A 204 -3.44 16.79 -9.51
N HIS A 205 -2.82 15.64 -9.22
CA HIS A 205 -1.77 15.04 -10.03
C HIS A 205 -2.03 13.57 -10.24
N SER A 206 -1.93 13.11 -11.49
CA SER A 206 -1.91 11.67 -11.77
C SER A 206 -0.49 11.12 -11.70
N GLN A 207 -0.36 9.83 -11.46
CA GLN A 207 0.91 9.11 -11.63
C GLN A 207 0.85 8.38 -12.97
N VAL A 208 1.90 8.50 -13.77
CA VAL A 208 1.94 7.96 -15.12
C VAL A 208 3.23 7.19 -15.37
N LEU A 209 3.12 6.18 -16.24
CA LEU A 209 4.24 5.39 -16.72
C LEU A 209 4.25 5.44 -18.24
N LEU A 210 5.40 5.75 -18.83
CA LEU A 210 5.63 5.65 -20.27
C LEU A 210 6.78 4.68 -20.51
N LEU A 211 6.52 3.64 -21.27
CA LEU A 211 7.51 2.70 -21.76
C LEU A 211 7.88 3.05 -23.18
N THR A 212 9.16 3.05 -23.51
CA THR A 212 9.67 3.27 -24.87
C THR A 212 10.70 2.21 -25.23
N GLY A 213 10.79 1.91 -26.54
CA GLY A 213 11.66 0.83 -27.03
C GLY A 213 11.10 -0.56 -26.79
N VAL A 214 9.78 -0.70 -26.61
CA VAL A 214 9.14 -1.99 -26.35
C VAL A 214 8.97 -2.76 -27.65
N ASP A 215 9.74 -3.83 -27.82
CA ASP A 215 9.68 -4.75 -28.96
C ASP A 215 8.79 -5.97 -28.69
N SER A 216 8.70 -6.38 -27.42
CA SER A 216 7.91 -7.54 -27.00
C SER A 216 7.37 -7.38 -25.56
N LEU A 217 6.11 -7.81 -25.34
CA LEU A 217 5.54 -7.86 -23.98
C LEU A 217 5.82 -9.20 -23.28
N VAL A 218 6.45 -10.15 -23.94
CA VAL A 218 6.84 -11.43 -23.33
C VAL A 218 8.30 -11.38 -22.85
N ASP A 219 9.21 -11.07 -23.75
CA ASP A 219 10.63 -10.95 -23.44
C ASP A 219 11.24 -9.78 -24.23
N ASP A 220 11.76 -8.81 -23.50
CA ASP A 220 12.44 -7.62 -24.01
C ASP A 220 13.54 -7.20 -23.02
N PRO A 221 14.82 -7.26 -23.43
CA PRO A 221 15.93 -7.02 -22.51
C PRO A 221 16.22 -5.56 -22.22
N ASP A 222 15.71 -4.61 -23.01
CA ASP A 222 16.07 -3.18 -22.93
C ASP A 222 14.87 -2.26 -23.17
N VAL A 223 14.19 -1.94 -22.09
CA VAL A 223 13.03 -1.03 -22.10
C VAL A 223 13.36 0.22 -21.30
N THR A 224 13.15 1.37 -21.89
CA THR A 224 13.21 2.65 -21.17
C THR A 224 11.87 2.94 -20.51
N VAL A 225 11.92 3.29 -19.22
CA VAL A 225 10.74 3.53 -18.38
C VAL A 225 10.79 4.95 -17.84
N ILE A 226 9.79 5.77 -18.17
CA ILE A 226 9.58 7.08 -17.54
C ILE A 226 8.45 6.91 -16.53
N TYR A 227 8.78 7.01 -15.24
CA TYR A 227 7.80 7.01 -14.15
C TYR A 227 7.70 8.40 -13.55
N ALA A 228 6.55 9.03 -13.69
CA ALA A 228 6.42 10.46 -13.41
C ALA A 228 5.05 10.84 -12.85
N ASN A 229 4.96 12.08 -12.34
CA ASN A 229 3.67 12.72 -12.19
C ASN A 229 3.22 13.35 -13.51
N SER A 230 1.91 13.49 -13.67
CA SER A 230 1.26 14.36 -14.62
C SER A 230 0.62 15.53 -13.87
N GLU A 231 0.62 16.71 -14.48
CA GLU A 231 -0.15 17.86 -13.97
C GLU A 231 -1.66 17.72 -14.29
N ASP A 232 -2.02 16.71 -15.11
CA ASP A 232 -3.41 16.41 -15.41
C ASP A 232 -4.03 15.58 -14.29
N ARG A 233 -5.26 15.93 -13.96
CA ARG A 233 -6.08 15.17 -13.00
C ARG A 233 -6.53 13.85 -13.61
N ALA A 234 -6.90 12.90 -12.76
CA ALA A 234 -7.50 11.66 -13.19
C ALA A 234 -8.75 11.91 -14.05
N VAL A 235 -8.79 11.25 -15.20
CA VAL A 235 -9.98 11.25 -16.07
C VAL A 235 -10.80 10.01 -15.73
N VAL A 236 -11.97 10.22 -15.14
CA VAL A 236 -12.83 9.13 -14.63
C VAL A 236 -14.25 9.24 -15.21
N ASP A 237 -14.94 8.11 -15.26
CA ASP A 237 -16.36 8.03 -15.60
C ASP A 237 -17.27 8.43 -14.40
N SER A 238 -18.58 8.41 -14.61
CA SER A 238 -19.57 8.73 -13.56
C SER A 238 -19.56 7.76 -12.37
N ARG A 239 -18.89 6.60 -12.51
CA ARG A 239 -18.72 5.58 -11.46
C ARG A 239 -17.33 5.65 -10.79
N GLN A 240 -16.56 6.68 -11.09
CA GLN A 240 -15.19 6.86 -10.58
C GLN A 240 -14.18 5.83 -11.11
N ASN A 241 -14.43 5.18 -12.26
CA ASN A 241 -13.45 4.34 -12.93
C ASN A 241 -12.59 5.18 -13.86
N PHE A 242 -11.29 4.94 -13.87
CA PHE A 242 -10.36 5.59 -14.81
C PHE A 242 -10.71 5.25 -16.25
N ILE A 243 -10.76 6.26 -17.12
CA ILE A 243 -11.03 6.07 -18.54
C ILE A 243 -9.74 5.63 -19.23
N ARG A 244 -9.77 4.43 -19.81
CA ARG A 244 -8.66 3.86 -20.59
C ARG A 244 -8.46 4.69 -21.86
N GLY A 245 -7.19 4.94 -22.20
CA GLY A 245 -6.85 5.77 -23.38
C GLY A 245 -7.04 7.27 -23.16
N ALA A 246 -7.31 7.74 -21.95
CA ALA A 246 -7.23 9.15 -21.63
C ALA A 246 -5.79 9.67 -21.80
N SER A 247 -5.65 10.97 -22.06
CA SER A 247 -4.35 11.60 -22.32
C SER A 247 -3.84 12.31 -21.08
N TYR A 248 -2.54 12.16 -20.81
CA TYR A 248 -1.84 12.80 -19.71
C TYR A 248 -0.51 13.38 -20.18
N THR A 249 -0.12 14.51 -19.63
CA THR A 249 1.15 15.17 -19.92
C THR A 249 2.11 14.97 -18.76
N VAL A 250 3.32 14.47 -19.04
CA VAL A 250 4.38 14.33 -18.04
C VAL A 250 4.74 15.69 -17.47
N THR A 251 4.91 15.79 -16.15
CA THR A 251 5.30 17.02 -15.48
C THR A 251 6.63 17.56 -16.02
N ALA A 252 6.72 18.87 -16.18
CA ALA A 252 7.98 19.55 -16.52
C ALA A 252 8.97 19.62 -15.34
N ASN A 253 8.53 19.28 -14.13
CA ASN A 253 9.39 19.27 -12.94
C ASN A 253 10.32 18.05 -12.96
N PRO A 254 11.65 18.24 -13.11
CA PRO A 254 12.60 17.12 -13.17
C PRO A 254 12.65 16.30 -11.89
N ASP A 255 12.28 16.89 -10.75
CA ASP A 255 12.25 16.17 -9.45
C ASP A 255 11.21 15.05 -9.42
N HIS A 256 10.18 15.12 -10.26
CA HIS A 256 9.07 14.16 -10.28
C HIS A 256 8.94 13.46 -11.65
N ARG A 257 10.03 13.42 -12.39
CA ARG A 257 10.17 12.68 -13.63
C ARG A 257 11.40 11.77 -13.54
N ASN A 258 11.17 10.49 -13.38
CA ASN A 258 12.21 9.48 -13.15
C ASN A 258 12.42 8.66 -14.42
N LEU A 259 13.66 8.63 -14.91
CA LEU A 259 14.06 7.82 -16.06
C LEU A 259 14.74 6.56 -15.55
N LEU A 260 14.19 5.40 -15.87
CA LEU A 260 14.61 4.11 -15.38
C LEU A 260 14.96 3.20 -16.56
N LYS A 261 15.89 2.25 -16.33
CA LYS A 261 16.11 1.13 -17.21
C LYS A 261 15.30 -0.06 -16.76
N GLY A 262 14.72 -0.77 -17.72
CA GLY A 262 13.89 -1.94 -17.43
C GLY A 262 14.11 -3.05 -18.44
N SER A 263 13.55 -4.20 -18.13
CA SER A 263 13.43 -5.34 -19.02
C SER A 263 12.09 -6.04 -18.79
N ILE A 264 11.61 -6.73 -19.81
CA ILE A 264 10.42 -7.57 -19.71
C ILE A 264 10.88 -9.02 -19.80
N ARG A 265 10.42 -9.86 -18.88
CA ARG A 265 10.65 -11.30 -18.90
C ARG A 265 9.38 -12.05 -18.51
N ASN A 266 8.95 -12.97 -19.35
CA ASN A 266 7.71 -13.74 -19.14
C ASN A 266 6.50 -12.82 -18.86
N GLY A 267 6.39 -11.68 -19.54
CA GLY A 267 5.30 -10.73 -19.35
C GLY A 267 5.41 -9.83 -18.11
N VAL A 268 6.55 -9.81 -17.44
CA VAL A 268 6.80 -9.01 -16.24
C VAL A 268 7.86 -7.96 -16.54
N LEU A 269 7.49 -6.68 -16.47
CA LEU A 269 8.40 -5.55 -16.48
C LEU A 269 9.10 -5.45 -15.12
N THR A 270 10.43 -5.42 -15.13
CA THR A 270 11.28 -5.12 -13.96
C THR A 270 12.22 -3.99 -14.28
N THR A 271 12.51 -3.12 -13.31
CA THR A 271 13.49 -2.04 -13.47
C THR A 271 14.75 -2.30 -12.62
N GLU A 272 15.85 -1.72 -13.07
CA GLU A 272 17.05 -1.59 -12.24
C GLU A 272 16.74 -0.70 -11.01
N PRO A 273 17.50 -0.85 -9.90
CA PRO A 273 17.36 0.01 -8.73
C PRO A 273 17.61 1.47 -9.08
N ALA A 274 16.72 2.36 -8.62
CA ALA A 274 16.84 3.79 -8.88
C ALA A 274 16.33 4.63 -7.68
N HIS A 275 16.58 5.94 -7.73
CA HIS A 275 15.92 6.89 -6.85
C HIS A 275 14.67 7.40 -7.54
N ILE A 276 13.49 7.16 -6.94
CA ILE A 276 12.20 7.58 -7.48
C ILE A 276 11.58 8.61 -6.55
N ARG A 277 11.20 9.76 -7.12
CA ARG A 277 10.47 10.80 -6.40
C ARG A 277 9.20 11.14 -7.15
N LEU A 278 8.08 11.20 -6.43
CA LEU A 278 6.76 11.55 -6.97
C LEU A 278 6.01 12.41 -5.97
N LYS A 279 5.25 13.39 -6.45
CA LYS A 279 4.30 14.13 -5.61
C LYS A 279 3.25 13.16 -5.04
N GLN A 280 2.85 13.40 -3.81
CA GLN A 280 1.69 12.76 -3.21
C GLN A 280 0.45 13.66 -3.31
N ASN A 281 -0.71 13.06 -3.57
CA ASN A 281 -1.98 13.78 -3.69
C ASN A 281 -2.70 14.04 -2.35
N TRP A 282 -2.12 13.67 -1.24
CA TRP A 282 -2.75 13.78 0.06
C TRP A 282 -2.12 14.87 0.91
N GLY A 283 -2.84 15.35 1.89
CA GLY A 283 -2.46 16.52 2.65
C GLY A 283 -3.07 17.82 2.11
N GLN A 284 -4.21 17.77 1.43
CA GLN A 284 -4.96 18.93 0.96
C GLN A 284 -4.17 19.89 0.05
N GLY A 285 -3.38 19.35 -0.87
CA GLY A 285 -2.62 20.14 -1.82
C GLY A 285 -1.40 20.87 -1.22
N SER A 286 -1.06 20.59 0.04
CA SER A 286 0.14 21.15 0.65
C SER A 286 1.38 20.49 0.06
N GLU A 287 2.26 21.28 -0.57
CA GLU A 287 3.57 20.80 -1.04
C GLU A 287 4.49 20.37 0.11
N ARG A 288 4.16 20.76 1.32
CA ARG A 288 4.94 20.46 2.52
C ARG A 288 4.05 20.00 3.65
N ASP A 289 4.57 19.05 4.42
CA ASP A 289 3.94 18.65 5.66
C ASP A 289 4.07 19.77 6.73
N ILE A 290 3.43 19.56 7.87
CA ILE A 290 3.46 20.49 9.01
C ILE A 290 4.86 20.78 9.55
N ARG A 291 5.87 19.96 9.22
CA ARG A 291 7.30 20.16 9.57
C ARG A 291 8.09 20.81 8.43
N GLY A 292 7.42 21.27 7.37
CA GLY A 292 8.03 21.92 6.21
C GLY A 292 8.74 20.96 5.26
N ARG A 293 8.59 19.62 5.43
CA ARG A 293 9.15 18.62 4.52
C ARG A 293 8.27 18.48 3.29
N ARG A 294 8.88 18.12 2.17
CA ARG A 294 8.14 17.87 0.93
C ARG A 294 7.15 16.70 1.12
N ASN A 295 5.94 16.88 0.65
CA ASN A 295 4.91 15.84 0.63
C ASN A 295 5.06 15.03 -0.67
N GLU A 296 5.99 14.08 -0.65
CA GLU A 296 6.35 13.28 -1.81
C GLU A 296 6.62 11.82 -1.41
N TYR A 297 6.47 10.92 -2.35
CA TYR A 297 7.13 9.63 -2.31
C TYR A 297 8.60 9.86 -2.64
N ASP A 298 9.48 9.33 -1.83
CA ASP A 298 10.93 9.44 -1.97
C ASP A 298 11.53 8.06 -1.69
N PHE A 299 11.66 7.25 -2.73
CA PHE A 299 12.16 5.89 -2.64
C PHE A 299 13.58 5.80 -3.17
N THR A 300 14.54 5.41 -2.32
CA THR A 300 15.87 5.02 -2.76
C THR A 300 15.91 3.51 -3.06
N ARG A 301 16.80 3.11 -3.98
CA ARG A 301 16.94 1.72 -4.47
C ARG A 301 15.59 1.14 -4.92
N ALA A 302 14.73 2.00 -5.45
CA ALA A 302 13.39 1.64 -5.86
C ALA A 302 13.42 0.74 -7.10
N ARG A 303 12.53 -0.25 -7.10
CA ARG A 303 12.31 -1.17 -8.23
C ARG A 303 10.82 -1.25 -8.53
N LEU A 304 10.48 -1.39 -9.80
CA LEU A 304 9.17 -1.76 -10.27
C LEU A 304 9.19 -3.23 -10.68
N ARG A 305 8.16 -3.98 -10.31
CA ARG A 305 7.87 -5.32 -10.85
C ARG A 305 6.38 -5.34 -11.19
N LEU A 306 6.06 -5.14 -12.46
CA LEU A 306 4.71 -4.97 -12.97
C LEU A 306 4.43 -6.01 -14.05
N GLU A 307 3.38 -6.79 -13.89
CA GLU A 307 2.94 -7.85 -14.80
C GLU A 307 1.91 -7.31 -15.78
N PHE A 308 2.12 -7.52 -17.07
CA PHE A 308 1.16 -7.23 -18.11
C PHE A 308 -0.03 -8.18 -18.01
N GLN A 309 -1.23 -7.62 -17.98
CA GLN A 309 -2.46 -8.36 -17.94
C GLN A 309 -3.02 -8.56 -19.36
N PRO A 310 -3.84 -9.59 -19.60
CA PRO A 310 -4.45 -9.84 -20.93
C PRO A 310 -5.30 -8.69 -21.47
N ASP A 311 -5.83 -7.86 -20.58
CA ASP A 311 -6.58 -6.65 -20.96
C ASP A 311 -5.66 -5.46 -21.25
N GLY A 312 -4.34 -5.65 -21.20
CA GLY A 312 -3.33 -4.62 -21.41
C GLY A 312 -3.07 -3.72 -20.20
N SER A 313 -3.68 -3.98 -19.04
CA SER A 313 -3.34 -3.27 -17.78
C SER A 313 -2.05 -3.82 -17.17
N LEU A 314 -1.52 -3.10 -16.18
CA LEU A 314 -0.38 -3.52 -15.36
C LEU A 314 -0.81 -3.74 -13.92
N LYS A 315 -0.25 -4.79 -13.28
CA LYS A 315 -0.40 -5.05 -11.85
C LYS A 315 0.92 -5.50 -11.26
N GLY A 316 1.20 -5.06 -10.04
CA GLY A 316 2.41 -5.52 -9.36
C GLY A 316 2.79 -4.69 -8.15
N ILE A 317 4.10 -4.60 -7.94
CA ILE A 317 4.70 -3.94 -6.77
C ILE A 317 5.70 -2.88 -7.23
N VAL A 318 5.64 -1.74 -6.58
CA VAL A 318 6.73 -0.76 -6.52
C VAL A 318 7.34 -0.89 -5.14
N GLY A 319 8.63 -1.23 -5.06
CA GLY A 319 9.35 -1.37 -3.80
C GLY A 319 10.49 -0.37 -3.70
N GLY A 320 10.89 -0.01 -2.47
CA GLY A 320 12.02 0.89 -2.23
C GLY A 320 12.12 1.30 -0.77
N TYR A 321 13.24 1.91 -0.40
CA TYR A 321 13.44 2.44 0.95
C TYR A 321 12.95 3.89 1.02
N GLN A 322 11.99 4.18 1.89
CA GLN A 322 11.47 5.53 2.08
C GLN A 322 11.77 6.07 3.47
N PRO A 323 11.89 7.40 3.65
CA PRO A 323 12.04 7.98 4.98
C PRO A 323 10.88 7.56 5.88
N ILE A 324 11.16 7.16 7.12
CA ILE A 324 10.11 6.78 8.08
C ILE A 324 9.06 7.89 8.28
N TRP A 325 9.45 9.15 8.08
CA TRP A 325 8.54 10.29 8.14
C TRP A 325 7.54 10.36 7.00
N ASN A 326 7.84 9.80 5.83
CA ASN A 326 6.87 9.70 4.73
C ASN A 326 5.76 8.72 5.09
N VAL A 327 6.10 7.61 5.77
CA VAL A 327 5.12 6.67 6.31
C VAL A 327 4.28 7.32 7.40
N MET A 328 4.92 8.08 8.31
CA MET A 328 4.20 8.84 9.34
C MET A 328 3.24 9.87 8.74
N ALA A 329 3.67 10.61 7.73
CA ALA A 329 2.80 11.55 7.02
C ALA A 329 1.60 10.83 6.41
N SER A 330 1.83 9.64 5.83
CA SER A 330 0.76 8.81 5.27
C SER A 330 -0.22 8.27 6.31
N ALA A 331 0.22 7.98 7.48
CA ALA A 331 -0.62 7.51 8.58
C ALA A 331 -1.37 8.65 9.29
N SER A 332 -0.84 9.86 9.24
CA SER A 332 -1.37 11.03 9.94
C SER A 332 -2.05 12.04 9.03
N VAL A 333 -2.75 11.56 7.98
CA VAL A 333 -3.63 12.39 7.15
C VAL A 333 -4.57 13.20 8.07
N GLY A 334 -4.45 14.52 8.00
CA GLY A 334 -5.17 15.40 8.92
C GLY A 334 -4.29 15.98 10.04
N GLY A 335 -2.98 15.72 10.03
CA GLY A 335 -2.01 16.36 10.94
C GLY A 335 -2.34 16.10 12.41
N GLU A 336 -2.62 17.16 13.16
CA GLU A 336 -2.94 17.09 14.60
C GLU A 336 -4.21 16.26 14.89
N GLY A 337 -5.15 16.20 13.95
CA GLY A 337 -6.39 15.43 14.09
C GLY A 337 -6.21 13.92 14.03
N ALA A 338 -5.10 13.41 13.49
CA ALA A 338 -4.94 11.98 13.29
C ALA A 338 -5.04 11.15 14.59
N ALA A 339 -4.49 11.66 15.70
CA ALA A 339 -4.63 11.00 17.00
C ALA A 339 -6.08 11.00 17.50
N THR A 340 -6.79 12.10 17.33
CA THR A 340 -8.12 12.32 17.92
C THR A 340 -9.26 11.85 17.01
N THR A 341 -9.06 11.81 15.70
CA THR A 341 -10.07 11.35 14.73
C THR A 341 -9.86 9.89 14.30
N ALA A 342 -8.63 9.50 13.97
CA ALA A 342 -8.30 8.13 13.59
C ALA A 342 -7.82 7.25 14.76
N GLY A 343 -7.56 7.86 15.92
CA GLY A 343 -7.17 7.17 17.14
C GLY A 343 -5.72 6.65 17.13
N TYR A 344 -4.84 7.21 16.30
CA TYR A 344 -3.46 6.75 16.23
C TYR A 344 -2.66 7.14 17.49
N ASP A 345 -1.93 6.19 18.07
CA ASP A 345 -0.79 6.49 18.93
C ASP A 345 0.43 6.73 18.04
N CYS A 346 0.55 7.94 17.54
CA CYS A 346 1.59 8.29 16.56
C CYS A 346 3.02 8.13 17.12
N ALA A 347 3.21 8.25 18.42
CA ALA A 347 4.53 8.03 19.03
C ALA A 347 4.87 6.53 19.06
N ALA A 348 3.91 5.66 19.39
CA ALA A 348 4.11 4.21 19.34
C ALA A 348 4.32 3.72 17.90
N MET A 349 3.61 4.31 16.92
CA MET A 349 3.85 4.07 15.49
C MET A 349 5.25 4.49 15.06
N TYR A 350 5.67 5.69 15.45
CA TYR A 350 7.00 6.18 15.15
C TYR A 350 8.11 5.33 15.77
N ALA A 351 7.92 4.88 17.00
CA ALA A 351 8.84 3.95 17.67
C ALA A 351 8.94 2.60 16.91
N ALA A 352 7.82 2.07 16.39
CA ALA A 352 7.82 0.86 15.59
C ALA A 352 8.54 1.06 14.24
N LEU A 353 8.28 2.16 13.54
CA LEU A 353 8.96 2.50 12.29
C LEU A 353 10.47 2.69 12.49
N LYS A 354 10.89 3.35 13.58
CA LYS A 354 12.32 3.46 13.92
C LYS A 354 12.95 2.11 14.22
N ALA A 355 12.26 1.26 14.96
CA ALA A 355 12.76 -0.06 15.31
C ALA A 355 12.93 -0.96 14.08
N MET A 356 12.12 -0.74 13.04
CA MET A 356 12.12 -1.52 11.81
C MET A 356 12.80 -0.84 10.62
N ALA A 357 13.38 0.34 10.81
CA ALA A 357 14.13 1.04 9.77
C ALA A 357 15.37 0.21 9.37
N ASP A 358 15.52 -0.03 8.07
CA ASP A 358 16.50 -0.96 7.52
C ASP A 358 17.36 -0.39 6.36
N GLY A 359 17.14 0.87 5.97
CA GLY A 359 17.92 1.53 4.93
C GLY A 359 18.47 2.90 5.35
N ASP A 360 19.46 3.40 4.61
CA ASP A 360 20.15 4.69 4.83
C ASP A 360 20.73 4.76 6.25
N ARG A 361 21.71 3.90 6.51
CA ARG A 361 22.40 3.83 7.81
C ARG A 361 23.23 5.07 8.05
N ASP A 362 22.90 5.79 9.12
CA ASP A 362 23.69 6.93 9.58
C ASP A 362 25.05 6.44 10.10
N PRO A 363 26.17 6.85 9.48
CA PRO A 363 27.50 6.39 9.91
C PRO A 363 27.90 6.88 11.30
N ALA A 364 27.31 7.97 11.80
CA ALA A 364 27.62 8.52 13.11
C ALA A 364 26.91 7.79 14.23
N THR A 365 25.66 7.34 13.99
CA THR A 365 24.81 6.72 15.00
C THR A 365 24.62 5.21 14.79
N GLY A 366 24.90 4.72 13.59
CA GLY A 366 24.62 3.35 13.18
C GLY A 366 23.13 3.02 13.00
N GLN A 367 22.24 4.01 13.11
CA GLN A 367 20.78 3.84 12.96
C GLN A 367 20.34 4.06 11.53
N CYS A 368 19.41 3.23 11.06
CA CYS A 368 18.77 3.45 9.78
C CYS A 368 17.66 4.51 9.86
N ARG A 369 17.50 5.27 8.77
CA ARG A 369 16.56 6.40 8.66
C ARG A 369 15.45 6.16 7.65
N ARG A 370 15.59 5.15 6.82
CA ARG A 370 14.63 4.71 5.81
C ARG A 370 14.12 3.32 6.14
N ILE A 371 12.96 3.00 5.62
CA ILE A 371 12.31 1.71 5.83
C ILE A 371 11.93 1.12 4.47
N SER A 372 12.23 -0.15 4.29
CA SER A 372 11.80 -0.90 3.10
C SER A 372 10.28 -0.98 3.03
N SER A 373 9.75 -0.75 1.85
CA SER A 373 8.31 -0.61 1.63
C SER A 373 7.90 -1.29 0.33
N GLY A 374 6.83 -2.06 0.37
CA GLY A 374 6.14 -2.59 -0.80
C GLY A 374 4.82 -1.84 -1.01
N ILE A 375 4.60 -1.36 -2.23
CA ILE A 375 3.39 -0.66 -2.65
C ILE A 375 2.74 -1.48 -3.76
N GLU A 376 1.50 -1.93 -3.57
CA GLU A 376 0.70 -2.49 -4.66
C GLU A 376 0.32 -1.39 -5.64
N ALA A 377 0.51 -1.70 -6.91
CA ALA A 377 0.26 -0.78 -8.01
C ALA A 377 -0.56 -1.46 -9.10
N GLU A 378 -1.59 -0.76 -9.59
CA GLU A 378 -2.32 -1.12 -10.80
C GLU A 378 -2.37 0.09 -11.72
N ALA A 379 -2.25 -0.14 -13.03
CA ALA A 379 -2.31 0.92 -14.02
C ALA A 379 -3.06 0.45 -15.28
N VAL A 380 -3.76 1.37 -15.92
CA VAL A 380 -4.49 1.10 -17.16
C VAL A 380 -3.84 1.85 -18.32
N PRO A 381 -3.98 1.35 -19.58
CA PRO A 381 -3.48 2.03 -20.76
C PRO A 381 -3.98 3.48 -20.87
N ALA A 382 -3.07 4.38 -21.19
CA ALA A 382 -3.30 5.82 -21.38
C ALA A 382 -2.37 6.37 -22.46
N PHE A 383 -2.70 7.52 -23.04
CA PHE A 383 -1.78 8.25 -23.90
C PHE A 383 -0.94 9.19 -23.04
N ILE A 384 0.38 8.97 -23.05
CA ILE A 384 1.31 9.78 -22.27
C ILE A 384 2.11 10.70 -23.21
N ASN A 385 1.99 11.99 -22.99
CA ASN A 385 2.72 13.01 -23.71
C ASN A 385 3.93 13.47 -22.88
N ASP A 386 5.13 13.08 -23.30
CA ASP A 386 6.40 13.47 -22.65
C ASP A 386 7.09 14.62 -23.42
N ARG A 387 6.34 15.49 -24.06
CA ARG A 387 6.92 16.67 -24.69
C ARG A 387 7.30 17.67 -23.59
N LEU A 388 8.61 17.78 -23.33
CA LEU A 388 9.11 18.91 -22.54
C LEU A 388 8.67 20.19 -23.29
N PRO A 389 8.09 21.20 -22.61
CA PRO A 389 7.81 22.47 -23.24
C PRO A 389 9.11 22.99 -23.86
N GLU A 390 9.08 23.30 -25.14
CA GLU A 390 10.22 23.96 -25.81
C GLU A 390 10.62 25.14 -24.95
N ALA A 391 11.89 25.16 -24.53
CA ALA A 391 12.43 26.30 -23.79
C ALA A 391 12.08 27.55 -24.62
N LYS A 392 11.24 28.45 -24.05
CA LYS A 392 10.97 29.74 -24.67
C LYS A 392 12.32 30.39 -24.87
N VAL A 393 12.79 30.36 -26.11
CA VAL A 393 13.99 31.11 -26.50
C VAL A 393 13.65 32.57 -26.19
N ALA A 394 14.25 33.08 -25.13
CA ALA A 394 14.13 34.48 -24.80
C ALA A 394 14.66 35.26 -25.99
N GLN A 395 13.75 35.80 -26.77
CA GLN A 395 14.13 36.82 -27.72
C GLN A 395 14.69 38.01 -26.92
N ARG A 396 16.00 38.17 -26.98
CA ARG A 396 16.71 39.37 -26.53
C ARG A 396 16.47 40.52 -27.48
#